data_262ee9e9bb5a9ff01f6d022b38f06673
#
_entry.id   262ee9e9bb5a9ff01f6d022b38f06673
#
_cell.length_a   1.000
_cell.length_b   1.000
_cell.length_c   1.000
_cell.angle_alpha   90.00
_cell.angle_beta   90.00
_cell.angle_gamma   90.00
#
_symmetry.space_group_name_H-M   'P 1'
#
loop_
_entity.id
_entity.type
_entity.pdbx_description
1 polymer ?
#
loop_
_entity_poly.entity_id
_entity_poly.type
_entity_poly.pdbx_seq_one_letter_code
_entity_poly.pdbx_strand_id
1 'polypeptide(L)'
;MFQKFTHFIILLGVLFLPDMVHSKEYTDKIIAIVNDEVILKSEVQESINNLSSDVIKTEFSQLGEKEIINKVIDKLINDNLLLQAAGRFGINISDIALEQEVNNVAKKQNISITQLRNNIIQSGQDYTKFIENLRNKMTIEALFVTQFYSRANVTEEEVENFLKREQINDIGNVEYDLIEFVINDEKKEINKDLINKIYSSVTNNGFNLTKKMFEDINISINVLGISKENALPNIFVAALKNKILDKYTDVIESSKGYHILEINNVVNKSSAFVNEYKVRHILLVPDVMTTDVETQKNLNELRNQISDIDSFINFAKKHSQDKGSGYKGGDIGWVRMKSVVREFGEVMMKTPTKKISDPFKSRFGWHILYIENIRSVNDTKTIIRKNVANRIRMQKAEREREDWMAKLKDQAFIELKEF
;
A
#
# COMPACT_ATOMS: atom_id res chain seq x y z
N MET A 1 -77.39 17.92 -76.47
CA MET A 1 -77.24 19.27 -75.92
C MET A 1 -76.25 19.13 -74.76
N PHE A 2 -74.98 19.29 -74.97
CA PHE A 2 -73.94 18.96 -74.00
C PHE A 2 -73.32 20.25 -73.46
N GLN A 3 -73.40 20.45 -72.14
CA GLN A 3 -72.78 21.54 -71.43
C GLN A 3 -71.43 21.09 -70.91
N LYS A 4 -70.35 21.74 -71.29
CA LYS A 4 -68.97 21.49 -70.86
C LYS A 4 -68.74 22.22 -69.56
N PHE A 5 -68.39 21.45 -68.52
CA PHE A 5 -67.85 21.99 -67.28
C PHE A 5 -66.32 22.03 -67.29
N THR A 6 -65.77 23.23 -67.26
CA THR A 6 -64.33 23.46 -67.15
C THR A 6 -63.95 23.54 -65.69
N HIS A 7 -63.12 22.57 -65.24
CA HIS A 7 -62.56 22.59 -63.90
C HIS A 7 -61.24 23.39 -63.89
N PHE A 8 -61.21 24.44 -63.08
CA PHE A 8 -60.03 25.26 -62.84
C PHE A 8 -59.29 24.63 -61.63
N ILE A 9 -58.09 24.04 -61.88
CA ILE A 9 -57.24 23.51 -60.82
C ILE A 9 -56.29 24.65 -60.38
N ILE A 10 -56.50 25.13 -59.15
CA ILE A 10 -55.56 26.03 -58.48
C ILE A 10 -54.44 25.20 -57.90
N LEU A 11 -53.24 25.32 -58.50
CA LEU A 11 -52.03 24.67 -58.02
C LEU A 11 -51.44 25.54 -56.90
N LEU A 12 -51.64 25.12 -55.65
CA LEU A 12 -51.04 25.77 -54.46
C LEU A 12 -49.61 25.32 -54.33
N GLY A 13 -48.64 26.16 -54.83
CA GLY A 13 -47.22 25.95 -54.70
C GLY A 13 -46.79 26.18 -53.22
N VAL A 14 -46.58 25.07 -52.49
CA VAL A 14 -45.91 25.12 -51.19
C VAL A 14 -44.41 25.37 -51.43
N LEU A 15 -43.97 26.59 -51.17
CA LEU A 15 -42.57 26.93 -51.11
C LEU A 15 -41.94 26.28 -49.87
N PHE A 16 -41.25 25.15 -50.07
CA PHE A 16 -40.32 24.59 -49.08
C PHE A 16 -39.12 25.50 -49.03
N LEU A 17 -39.06 26.39 -48.04
CA LEU A 17 -37.82 27.02 -47.62
C LEU A 17 -37.02 25.95 -46.86
N PRO A 18 -35.79 25.62 -47.30
CA PRO A 18 -34.94 24.79 -46.45
C PRO A 18 -34.59 25.60 -45.21
N ASP A 19 -35.04 25.13 -44.06
CA ASP A 19 -34.50 25.56 -42.77
C ASP A 19 -33.00 25.32 -42.86
N MET A 20 -32.24 26.40 -43.02
CA MET A 20 -30.81 26.36 -42.81
C MET A 20 -30.62 26.08 -41.31
N VAL A 21 -30.44 24.80 -40.98
CA VAL A 21 -29.91 24.32 -39.70
C VAL A 21 -28.50 24.95 -39.61
N HIS A 22 -28.41 26.12 -38.99
CA HIS A 22 -27.14 26.64 -38.53
C HIS A 22 -26.65 25.66 -37.45
N SER A 23 -25.84 24.69 -37.85
CA SER A 23 -24.96 24.04 -36.91
C SER A 23 -24.07 25.14 -36.35
N LYS A 24 -24.32 25.54 -35.09
CA LYS A 24 -23.34 26.28 -34.34
C LYS A 24 -22.12 25.40 -34.27
N GLU A 25 -21.16 25.58 -35.15
CA GLU A 25 -19.80 25.12 -34.98
C GLU A 25 -19.31 25.72 -33.67
N TYR A 26 -19.40 24.93 -32.58
CA TYR A 26 -18.75 25.30 -31.33
C TYR A 26 -17.25 25.10 -31.57
N THR A 27 -16.60 26.11 -32.12
CA THR A 27 -15.14 26.16 -32.19
C THR A 27 -14.65 26.30 -30.75
N ASP A 28 -14.03 25.26 -30.21
CA ASP A 28 -13.47 25.30 -28.85
C ASP A 28 -12.32 26.31 -28.79
N LYS A 29 -12.25 27.11 -27.73
CA LYS A 29 -11.27 28.17 -27.61
C LYS A 29 -9.93 27.62 -27.11
N ILE A 30 -8.84 27.92 -27.80
CA ILE A 30 -7.48 27.58 -27.36
C ILE A 30 -7.14 28.50 -26.17
N ILE A 31 -6.72 27.91 -25.07
CA ILE A 31 -6.29 28.57 -23.83
C ILE A 31 -4.78 28.61 -23.70
N ALA A 32 -4.10 27.54 -24.13
CA ALA A 32 -2.65 27.53 -24.18
C ALA A 32 -2.14 26.74 -25.38
N ILE A 33 -0.96 27.08 -25.85
CA ILE A 33 -0.18 26.30 -26.82
C ILE A 33 1.09 25.87 -26.10
N VAL A 34 1.38 24.56 -26.14
CA VAL A 34 2.54 23.97 -25.48
C VAL A 34 3.32 23.14 -26.51
N ASN A 35 4.37 23.74 -27.09
CA ASN A 35 5.07 23.21 -28.26
C ASN A 35 4.09 23.01 -29.45
N ASP A 36 3.89 21.75 -29.87
CA ASP A 36 3.01 21.37 -30.97
C ASP A 36 1.58 21.00 -30.52
N GLU A 37 1.27 21.09 -29.21
CA GLU A 37 -0.01 20.69 -28.63
C GLU A 37 -0.80 21.90 -28.15
N VAL A 38 -2.12 21.80 -28.12
CA VAL A 38 -3.01 22.87 -27.65
C VAL A 38 -3.82 22.41 -26.43
N ILE A 39 -4.10 23.33 -25.52
CA ILE A 39 -5.01 23.13 -24.40
C ILE A 39 -6.27 23.93 -24.68
N LEU A 40 -7.41 23.26 -24.69
CA LEU A 40 -8.70 23.83 -25.03
C LEU A 40 -9.46 24.29 -23.76
N LYS A 41 -10.38 25.23 -23.96
CA LYS A 41 -11.25 25.72 -22.87
C LYS A 41 -12.10 24.61 -22.28
N SER A 42 -12.59 23.71 -23.11
CA SER A 42 -13.36 22.55 -22.66
C SER A 42 -12.55 21.63 -21.73
N GLU A 43 -11.25 21.43 -21.99
CA GLU A 43 -10.36 20.62 -21.15
C GLU A 43 -10.13 21.28 -19.77
N VAL A 44 -9.94 22.58 -19.76
CA VAL A 44 -9.82 23.35 -18.50
C VAL A 44 -11.10 23.23 -17.68
N GLN A 45 -12.27 23.42 -18.34
CA GLN A 45 -13.56 23.33 -17.65
C GLN A 45 -13.85 21.92 -17.13
N GLU A 46 -13.54 20.91 -17.92
CA GLU A 46 -13.65 19.51 -17.51
C GLU A 46 -12.73 19.18 -16.31
N SER A 47 -11.48 19.66 -16.35
CA SER A 47 -10.55 19.50 -15.23
C SER A 47 -11.06 20.16 -13.96
N ILE A 48 -11.66 21.33 -14.03
CA ILE A 48 -12.28 22.03 -12.89
C ILE A 48 -13.47 21.22 -12.36
N ASN A 49 -14.35 20.75 -13.24
CA ASN A 49 -15.53 19.96 -12.87
C ASN A 49 -15.17 18.62 -12.20
N ASN A 50 -13.99 18.07 -12.57
CA ASN A 50 -13.48 16.80 -12.01
C ASN A 50 -12.71 16.98 -10.69
N LEU A 51 -12.53 18.24 -10.20
CA LEU A 51 -11.97 18.45 -8.87
C LEU A 51 -12.90 17.89 -7.80
N SER A 52 -12.37 16.97 -6.96
CA SER A 52 -13.16 16.45 -5.86
C SER A 52 -13.46 17.53 -4.81
N SER A 53 -14.58 17.38 -4.11
CA SER A 53 -14.95 18.30 -3.02
C SER A 53 -13.86 18.39 -1.94
N ASP A 54 -13.10 17.35 -1.73
CA ASP A 54 -12.01 17.32 -0.75
C ASP A 54 -10.80 18.14 -1.23
N VAL A 55 -10.44 18.03 -2.52
CA VAL A 55 -9.35 18.85 -3.13
C VAL A 55 -9.74 20.33 -3.09
N ILE A 56 -10.99 20.66 -3.43
CA ILE A 56 -11.48 22.04 -3.36
C ILE A 56 -11.37 22.60 -1.94
N LYS A 57 -11.74 21.79 -0.90
CA LYS A 57 -11.68 22.22 0.50
C LYS A 57 -10.26 22.32 1.06
N THR A 58 -9.34 21.47 0.62
CA THR A 58 -7.99 21.40 1.19
C THR A 58 -6.99 22.29 0.46
N GLU A 59 -7.01 22.28 -0.86
CA GLU A 59 -6.01 23.00 -1.68
C GLU A 59 -6.48 24.34 -2.22
N PHE A 60 -7.80 24.49 -2.42
CA PHE A 60 -8.39 25.65 -3.09
C PHE A 60 -9.31 26.48 -2.19
N SER A 61 -9.48 26.12 -0.91
CA SER A 61 -10.43 26.76 0.01
C SER A 61 -10.23 28.26 0.22
N GLN A 62 -9.03 28.76 -0.03
CA GLN A 62 -8.68 30.18 0.13
C GLN A 62 -8.43 30.91 -1.20
N LEU A 63 -8.62 30.21 -2.33
CA LEU A 63 -8.34 30.76 -3.66
C LEU A 63 -9.60 31.28 -4.32
N GLY A 64 -9.44 32.38 -5.07
CA GLY A 64 -10.49 32.88 -5.96
C GLY A 64 -10.63 32.02 -7.22
N GLU A 65 -11.78 32.10 -7.90
CA GLU A 65 -12.08 31.34 -9.11
C GLU A 65 -10.97 31.49 -10.18
N LYS A 66 -10.47 32.70 -10.40
CA LYS A 66 -9.40 32.99 -11.35
C LYS A 66 -8.09 32.27 -10.99
N GLU A 67 -7.78 32.16 -9.70
CA GLU A 67 -6.57 31.46 -9.23
C GLU A 67 -6.71 29.95 -9.40
N ILE A 68 -7.91 29.39 -9.21
CA ILE A 68 -8.21 27.99 -9.47
C ILE A 68 -8.03 27.67 -10.95
N ILE A 69 -8.60 28.51 -11.83
CA ILE A 69 -8.44 28.37 -13.27
C ILE A 69 -6.97 28.38 -13.67
N ASN A 70 -6.17 29.33 -13.18
CA ASN A 70 -4.75 29.42 -13.48
C ASN A 70 -3.98 28.18 -13.02
N LYS A 71 -4.25 27.67 -11.82
CA LYS A 71 -3.63 26.43 -11.32
C LYS A 71 -3.99 25.20 -12.16
N VAL A 72 -5.24 25.12 -12.64
CA VAL A 72 -5.67 24.04 -13.54
C VAL A 72 -4.96 24.15 -14.89
N ILE A 73 -4.84 25.36 -15.45
CA ILE A 73 -4.09 25.58 -16.69
C ILE A 73 -2.61 25.19 -16.51
N ASP A 74 -1.97 25.63 -15.43
CA ASP A 74 -0.58 25.26 -15.12
C ASP A 74 -0.41 23.74 -14.99
N LYS A 75 -1.37 23.05 -14.36
CA LYS A 75 -1.37 21.60 -14.27
C LYS A 75 -1.46 20.94 -15.65
N LEU A 76 -2.37 21.39 -16.50
CA LEU A 76 -2.54 20.85 -17.87
C LEU A 76 -1.28 21.08 -18.72
N ILE A 77 -0.63 22.24 -18.60
CA ILE A 77 0.66 22.52 -19.24
C ILE A 77 1.72 21.54 -18.77
N ASN A 78 1.81 21.31 -17.47
CA ASN A 78 2.77 20.35 -16.88
C ASN A 78 2.51 18.93 -17.37
N ASP A 79 1.25 18.49 -17.33
CA ASP A 79 0.85 17.15 -17.78
C ASP A 79 1.19 16.94 -19.25
N ASN A 80 0.94 17.95 -20.11
CA ASN A 80 1.26 17.93 -21.53
C ASN A 80 2.78 17.81 -21.76
N LEU A 81 3.59 18.63 -21.08
CA LEU A 81 5.05 18.55 -21.16
C LEU A 81 5.58 17.18 -20.71
N LEU A 82 4.99 16.60 -19.66
CA LEU A 82 5.37 15.26 -19.16
C LEU A 82 5.00 14.17 -20.17
N LEU A 83 3.84 14.25 -20.81
CA LEU A 83 3.40 13.30 -21.84
C LEU A 83 4.31 13.36 -23.08
N GLN A 84 4.63 14.58 -23.55
CA GLN A 84 5.58 14.77 -24.64
C GLN A 84 6.97 14.18 -24.28
N ALA A 85 7.42 14.38 -23.04
CA ALA A 85 8.67 13.81 -22.58
C ALA A 85 8.61 12.29 -22.50
N ALA A 86 7.50 11.72 -21.98
CA ALA A 86 7.29 10.27 -21.95
C ALA A 86 7.38 9.65 -23.35
N GLY A 87 6.78 10.29 -24.35
CA GLY A 87 6.90 9.90 -25.75
C GLY A 87 8.36 9.86 -26.24
N ARG A 88 9.15 10.91 -25.90
CA ARG A 88 10.60 10.95 -26.24
C ARG A 88 11.41 9.82 -25.57
N PHE A 89 11.01 9.39 -24.38
CA PHE A 89 11.63 8.26 -23.67
C PHE A 89 11.07 6.89 -24.10
N GLY A 90 10.14 6.83 -25.05
CA GLY A 90 9.53 5.58 -25.53
C GLY A 90 8.63 4.90 -24.48
N ILE A 91 8.11 5.66 -23.52
CA ILE A 91 7.21 5.14 -22.49
C ILE A 91 5.82 4.99 -23.11
N ASN A 92 5.32 3.76 -23.12
CA ASN A 92 4.01 3.42 -23.65
C ASN A 92 3.27 2.45 -22.73
N ILE A 93 2.02 2.74 -22.45
CA ILE A 93 1.15 1.88 -21.63
C ILE A 93 0.41 0.91 -22.52
N SER A 94 0.66 -0.39 -22.34
CA SER A 94 -0.03 -1.43 -23.10
C SER A 94 -1.53 -1.52 -22.73
N ASP A 95 -2.35 -1.97 -23.68
CA ASP A 95 -3.79 -2.13 -23.42
C ASP A 95 -4.07 -3.12 -22.28
N ILE A 96 -3.25 -4.18 -22.15
CA ILE A 96 -3.34 -5.13 -21.03
C ILE A 96 -3.12 -4.42 -19.68
N ALA A 97 -2.11 -3.56 -19.58
CA ALA A 97 -1.85 -2.81 -18.34
C ALA A 97 -2.99 -1.83 -18.04
N LEU A 98 -3.53 -1.17 -19.05
CA LEU A 98 -4.65 -0.26 -18.91
C LEU A 98 -5.92 -0.99 -18.44
N GLU A 99 -6.24 -2.15 -19.03
CA GLU A 99 -7.38 -2.97 -18.62
C GLU A 99 -7.25 -3.45 -17.17
N GLN A 100 -6.04 -3.85 -16.76
CA GLN A 100 -5.75 -4.19 -15.37
C GLN A 100 -6.02 -3.02 -14.43
N GLU A 101 -5.63 -1.80 -14.79
CA GLU A 101 -5.88 -0.62 -13.96
C GLU A 101 -7.37 -0.24 -13.92
N VAL A 102 -8.10 -0.35 -15.02
CA VAL A 102 -9.57 -0.20 -15.04
C VAL A 102 -10.22 -1.19 -14.06
N ASN A 103 -9.77 -2.44 -14.05
CA ASN A 103 -10.25 -3.45 -13.11
C ASN A 103 -9.89 -3.10 -11.66
N ASN A 104 -8.70 -2.54 -11.42
CA ASN A 104 -8.29 -2.07 -10.09
C ASN A 104 -9.17 -0.92 -9.60
N VAL A 105 -9.50 0.05 -10.48
CA VAL A 105 -10.41 1.16 -10.17
C VAL A 105 -11.80 0.62 -9.78
N ALA A 106 -12.35 -0.32 -10.56
CA ALA A 106 -13.64 -0.95 -10.26
C ALA A 106 -13.60 -1.71 -8.91
N LYS A 107 -12.54 -2.48 -8.66
CA LYS A 107 -12.35 -3.21 -7.39
C LYS A 107 -12.24 -2.30 -6.18
N LYS A 108 -11.56 -1.16 -6.29
CA LYS A 108 -11.46 -0.17 -5.19
C LYS A 108 -12.84 0.38 -4.78
N GLN A 109 -13.78 0.42 -5.72
CA GLN A 109 -15.16 0.83 -5.49
C GLN A 109 -16.11 -0.34 -5.17
N ASN A 110 -15.59 -1.59 -5.11
CA ASN A 110 -16.36 -2.83 -4.93
C ASN A 110 -17.46 -3.03 -6.00
N ILE A 111 -17.18 -2.65 -7.25
CA ILE A 111 -18.10 -2.78 -8.39
C ILE A 111 -17.43 -3.55 -9.54
N SER A 112 -18.24 -4.01 -10.51
CA SER A 112 -17.72 -4.59 -11.77
C SER A 112 -17.28 -3.50 -12.75
N ILE A 113 -16.45 -3.87 -13.75
CA ILE A 113 -16.04 -2.95 -14.84
C ILE A 113 -17.28 -2.42 -15.58
N THR A 114 -18.29 -3.27 -15.79
CA THR A 114 -19.54 -2.86 -16.46
C THR A 114 -20.29 -1.81 -15.65
N GLN A 115 -20.35 -1.97 -14.33
CA GLN A 115 -20.95 -0.97 -13.43
C GLN A 115 -20.16 0.33 -13.42
N LEU A 116 -18.82 0.25 -13.37
CA LEU A 116 -17.94 1.43 -13.46
C LEU A 116 -18.23 2.23 -14.73
N ARG A 117 -18.27 1.57 -15.90
CA ARG A 117 -18.60 2.21 -17.16
C ARG A 117 -19.98 2.89 -17.15
N ASN A 118 -20.99 2.18 -16.65
CA ASN A 118 -22.35 2.72 -16.58
C ASN A 118 -22.41 3.94 -15.64
N ASN A 119 -21.73 3.90 -14.50
CA ASN A 119 -21.68 5.02 -13.56
C ASN A 119 -21.05 6.27 -14.18
N ILE A 120 -19.95 6.09 -14.92
CA ILE A 120 -19.27 7.19 -15.64
C ILE A 120 -20.21 7.81 -16.68
N ILE A 121 -20.88 7.00 -17.49
CA ILE A 121 -21.83 7.48 -18.51
C ILE A 121 -23.03 8.18 -17.84
N GLN A 122 -23.58 7.63 -16.76
CA GLN A 122 -24.72 8.21 -16.04
C GLN A 122 -24.36 9.53 -15.34
N SER A 123 -23.10 9.73 -14.95
CA SER A 123 -22.61 11.02 -14.43
C SER A 123 -22.42 12.08 -15.52
N GLY A 124 -22.70 11.77 -16.79
CA GLY A 124 -22.53 12.67 -17.93
C GLY A 124 -21.11 12.76 -18.48
N GLN A 125 -20.23 11.86 -18.02
CA GLN A 125 -18.84 11.80 -18.50
C GLN A 125 -18.69 10.85 -19.68
N ASP A 126 -17.74 11.15 -20.58
CA ASP A 126 -17.37 10.26 -21.70
C ASP A 126 -16.42 9.16 -21.21
N TYR A 127 -16.82 7.92 -21.38
CA TYR A 127 -15.99 6.77 -20.99
C TYR A 127 -14.67 6.68 -21.79
N THR A 128 -14.66 7.11 -23.05
CA THR A 128 -13.45 7.11 -23.88
C THR A 128 -12.43 8.10 -23.31
N LYS A 129 -12.89 9.29 -22.96
CA LYS A 129 -12.04 10.30 -22.27
C LYS A 129 -11.54 9.81 -20.92
N PHE A 130 -12.38 9.13 -20.15
CA PHE A 130 -11.94 8.52 -18.88
C PHE A 130 -10.78 7.53 -19.10
N ILE A 131 -10.86 6.68 -20.12
CA ILE A 131 -9.81 5.72 -20.48
C ILE A 131 -8.54 6.44 -20.93
N GLU A 132 -8.67 7.49 -21.74
CA GLU A 132 -7.53 8.31 -22.19
C GLU A 132 -6.85 9.02 -21.00
N ASN A 133 -7.61 9.66 -20.14
CA ASN A 133 -7.10 10.31 -18.93
C ASN A 133 -6.39 9.31 -18.00
N LEU A 134 -6.92 8.09 -17.88
CA LEU A 134 -6.28 7.01 -17.11
C LEU A 134 -4.95 6.58 -17.75
N ARG A 135 -4.90 6.43 -19.08
CA ARG A 135 -3.66 6.13 -19.83
C ARG A 135 -2.62 7.23 -19.64
N ASN A 136 -3.03 8.49 -19.77
CA ASN A 136 -2.15 9.65 -19.58
C ASN A 136 -1.56 9.69 -18.16
N LYS A 137 -2.39 9.47 -17.15
CA LYS A 137 -1.96 9.36 -15.77
C LYS A 137 -0.95 8.24 -15.57
N MET A 138 -1.23 7.04 -16.07
CA MET A 138 -0.31 5.90 -15.99
C MET A 138 1.02 6.18 -16.72
N THR A 139 0.98 6.89 -17.84
CA THR A 139 2.18 7.28 -18.61
C THR A 139 3.05 8.25 -17.80
N ILE A 140 2.46 9.25 -17.17
CA ILE A 140 3.18 10.21 -16.30
C ILE A 140 3.75 9.48 -15.07
N GLU A 141 3.00 8.56 -14.45
CA GLU A 141 3.49 7.75 -13.33
C GLU A 141 4.66 6.84 -13.76
N ALA A 142 4.57 6.20 -14.95
CA ALA A 142 5.64 5.38 -15.49
C ALA A 142 6.91 6.21 -15.78
N LEU A 143 6.75 7.42 -16.32
CA LEU A 143 7.85 8.38 -16.50
C LEU A 143 8.51 8.72 -15.17
N PHE A 144 7.72 9.06 -14.15
CA PHE A 144 8.23 9.35 -12.80
C PHE A 144 9.03 8.18 -12.22
N VAL A 145 8.46 6.98 -12.29
CA VAL A 145 9.12 5.78 -11.76
C VAL A 145 10.42 5.48 -12.50
N THR A 146 10.42 5.55 -13.81
CA THR A 146 11.60 5.16 -14.61
C THR A 146 12.72 6.21 -14.58
N GLN A 147 12.38 7.49 -14.60
CA GLN A 147 13.38 8.56 -14.70
C GLN A 147 13.89 9.05 -13.34
N PHE A 148 13.07 9.03 -12.30
CA PHE A 148 13.41 9.61 -11.01
C PHE A 148 13.43 8.58 -9.89
N TYR A 149 12.30 7.90 -9.61
CA TYR A 149 12.19 7.02 -8.45
C TYR A 149 13.18 5.85 -8.47
N SER A 150 13.32 5.17 -9.62
CA SER A 150 14.23 4.02 -9.74
C SER A 150 15.71 4.43 -9.70
N ARG A 151 16.02 5.67 -10.03
CA ARG A 151 17.39 6.22 -10.03
C ARG A 151 17.78 6.83 -8.69
N ALA A 152 16.80 7.24 -7.88
CA ALA A 152 17.06 7.84 -6.59
C ALA A 152 17.72 6.83 -5.64
N ASN A 153 19.02 6.98 -5.41
CA ASN A 153 19.76 6.15 -4.47
C ASN A 153 19.56 6.64 -3.03
N VAL A 154 19.33 5.71 -2.11
CA VAL A 154 19.20 5.98 -0.67
C VAL A 154 20.21 5.15 0.08
N THR A 155 21.07 5.81 0.85
CA THR A 155 22.10 5.16 1.66
C THR A 155 21.56 4.76 3.04
N GLU A 156 22.22 3.80 3.68
CA GLU A 156 21.90 3.42 5.06
C GLU A 156 22.11 4.58 6.05
N GLU A 157 23.11 5.43 5.79
CA GLU A 157 23.37 6.63 6.60
C GLU A 157 22.21 7.62 6.55
N GLU A 158 21.62 7.83 5.36
CA GLU A 158 20.42 8.69 5.21
C GLU A 158 19.23 8.14 5.97
N VAL A 159 19.04 6.82 5.96
CA VAL A 159 18.00 6.15 6.74
C VAL A 159 18.22 6.36 8.24
N GLU A 160 19.44 6.16 8.74
CA GLU A 160 19.78 6.38 10.14
C GLU A 160 19.61 7.84 10.56
N ASN A 161 20.06 8.79 9.73
CA ASN A 161 19.90 10.21 10.01
C ASN A 161 18.45 10.65 10.02
N PHE A 162 17.62 10.08 9.10
CA PHE A 162 16.19 10.33 9.08
C PHE A 162 15.52 9.80 10.37
N LEU A 163 15.82 8.54 10.76
CA LEU A 163 15.29 7.93 11.98
C LEU A 163 15.64 8.75 13.22
N LYS A 164 16.89 9.22 13.32
CA LYS A 164 17.35 10.08 14.45
C LYS A 164 16.65 11.42 14.47
N ARG A 165 16.54 12.11 13.33
CA ARG A 165 15.94 13.44 13.21
C ARG A 165 14.45 13.43 13.57
N GLU A 166 13.72 12.46 13.06
CA GLU A 166 12.28 12.32 13.31
C GLU A 166 11.98 11.68 14.67
N GLN A 167 13.03 11.43 15.50
CA GLN A 167 12.92 10.75 16.80
C GLN A 167 12.12 9.43 16.69
N ILE A 168 12.19 8.78 15.52
CA ILE A 168 11.58 7.46 15.30
C ILE A 168 12.45 6.41 16.04
N ASN A 169 12.68 6.65 17.31
CA ASN A 169 13.24 5.66 18.23
C ASN A 169 12.16 4.64 18.60
N ASP A 170 10.91 5.01 18.39
CA ASP A 170 9.71 4.21 18.62
C ASP A 170 8.85 4.13 17.38
N ILE A 171 9.02 3.14 16.85
CA ILE A 171 8.48 2.50 15.70
C ILE A 171 7.05 2.05 15.94
N GLY A 172 6.13 2.97 15.66
CA GLY A 172 4.72 2.70 15.52
C GLY A 172 3.94 2.80 16.83
N ASN A 173 2.66 3.07 16.70
CA ASN A 173 1.71 3.17 17.81
C ASN A 173 1.73 1.90 18.66
N VAL A 174 2.61 1.87 19.65
CA VAL A 174 2.64 0.81 20.66
C VAL A 174 1.43 1.02 21.55
N GLU A 175 0.61 0.00 21.67
CA GLU A 175 -0.46 -0.05 22.67
C GLU A 175 -0.02 -1.02 23.76
N TYR A 176 -0.12 -0.57 24.98
CA TYR A 176 0.22 -1.36 26.15
C TYR A 176 -1.06 -1.74 26.89
N ASP A 177 -1.25 -3.01 27.19
CA ASP A 177 -2.27 -3.44 28.14
C ASP A 177 -1.67 -3.40 29.54
N LEU A 178 -2.11 -2.45 30.34
CA LEU A 178 -1.47 -2.06 31.58
C LEU A 178 -2.42 -2.16 32.79
N ILE A 179 -1.83 -2.56 33.90
CA ILE A 179 -2.40 -2.35 35.23
C ILE A 179 -1.41 -1.51 36.01
N GLU A 180 -1.90 -0.49 36.71
CA GLU A 180 -1.12 0.41 37.51
C GLU A 180 -1.27 0.09 39.02
N PHE A 181 -0.16 -0.01 39.69
CA PHE A 181 -0.07 -0.10 41.14
C PHE A 181 0.45 1.24 41.66
N VAL A 182 -0.35 1.93 42.46
CA VAL A 182 -0.04 3.28 42.97
C VAL A 182 0.16 3.22 44.46
N ILE A 183 1.30 3.69 44.94
CA ILE A 183 1.58 3.97 46.33
C ILE A 183 1.36 5.46 46.51
N ASN A 184 0.23 5.84 47.11
CA ASN A 184 -0.13 7.25 47.29
C ASN A 184 0.72 7.85 48.41
N ASP A 185 1.60 8.78 48.03
CA ASP A 185 2.53 9.47 48.95
C ASP A 185 2.71 10.94 48.56
N GLU A 186 1.59 11.68 48.51
CA GLU A 186 1.61 13.11 48.14
C GLU A 186 2.48 13.95 49.07
N LYS A 187 2.63 13.53 50.34
CA LYS A 187 3.44 14.20 51.33
C LYS A 187 4.92 13.79 51.33
N LYS A 188 5.27 12.77 50.53
CA LYS A 188 6.62 12.18 50.46
C LYS A 188 7.16 11.70 51.81
N GLU A 189 6.30 11.09 52.62
CA GLU A 189 6.62 10.56 53.94
C GLU A 189 7.18 9.14 53.90
N ILE A 190 6.99 8.42 52.80
CA ILE A 190 7.44 7.04 52.63
C ILE A 190 8.91 7.01 52.24
N ASN A 191 9.72 6.31 53.04
CA ASN A 191 11.14 6.19 52.75
C ASN A 191 11.44 5.20 51.62
N LYS A 192 12.59 5.37 50.97
CA LYS A 192 13.01 4.55 49.81
C LYS A 192 13.16 3.08 50.16
N ASP A 193 13.53 2.71 51.36
CA ASP A 193 13.71 1.33 51.78
C ASP A 193 12.37 0.59 51.81
N LEU A 194 11.31 1.27 52.23
CA LEU A 194 9.95 0.72 52.22
C LEU A 194 9.45 0.58 50.79
N ILE A 195 9.71 1.56 49.90
CA ILE A 195 9.38 1.45 48.48
C ILE A 195 10.07 0.25 47.83
N ASN A 196 11.36 0.04 48.09
CA ASN A 196 12.11 -1.12 47.60
C ASN A 196 11.55 -2.45 48.08
N LYS A 197 11.11 -2.51 49.37
CA LYS A 197 10.43 -3.70 49.91
C LYS A 197 9.10 -3.98 49.21
N ILE A 198 8.30 -2.94 48.99
CA ILE A 198 7.03 -3.07 48.25
C ILE A 198 7.31 -3.51 46.81
N TYR A 199 8.29 -2.92 46.15
CA TYR A 199 8.68 -3.33 44.78
C TYR A 199 9.11 -4.80 44.72
N SER A 200 9.95 -5.23 45.64
CA SER A 200 10.36 -6.66 45.73
C SER A 200 9.16 -7.58 46.00
N SER A 201 8.21 -7.14 46.82
CA SER A 201 6.97 -7.90 47.01
C SER A 201 6.12 -7.96 45.77
N VAL A 202 5.99 -6.86 45.02
CA VAL A 202 5.27 -6.82 43.73
C VAL A 202 5.86 -7.82 42.71
N THR A 203 7.18 -7.81 42.56
CA THR A 203 7.86 -8.69 41.61
C THR A 203 7.72 -10.17 41.96
N ASN A 204 7.65 -10.50 43.25
CA ASN A 204 7.55 -11.89 43.72
C ASN A 204 6.11 -12.38 43.84
N ASN A 205 5.18 -11.53 44.26
CA ASN A 205 3.84 -11.94 44.71
C ASN A 205 2.71 -11.32 43.87
N GLY A 206 3.01 -10.31 43.04
CA GLY A 206 2.04 -9.58 42.26
C GLY A 206 1.27 -8.52 43.08
N PHE A 207 0.45 -7.73 42.38
CA PHE A 207 -0.22 -6.55 42.93
C PHE A 207 -1.19 -6.84 44.09
N ASN A 208 -2.09 -7.80 43.88
CA ASN A 208 -3.16 -8.08 44.84
C ASN A 208 -2.62 -8.58 46.21
N LEU A 209 -1.62 -9.47 46.18
CA LEU A 209 -1.05 -10.01 47.41
C LEU A 209 -0.18 -8.97 48.11
N THR A 210 0.61 -8.21 47.32
CA THR A 210 1.40 -7.10 47.89
C THR A 210 0.52 -6.06 48.57
N LYS A 211 -0.62 -5.65 47.97
CA LYS A 211 -1.55 -4.73 48.60
C LYS A 211 -2.07 -5.26 49.94
N LYS A 212 -2.34 -6.56 50.06
CA LYS A 212 -2.74 -7.19 51.34
C LYS A 212 -1.62 -7.23 52.37
N MET A 213 -0.37 -7.38 51.91
CA MET A 213 0.79 -7.43 52.83
C MET A 213 1.16 -6.05 53.43
N PHE A 214 0.73 -4.97 52.75
CA PHE A 214 1.02 -3.57 53.14
C PHE A 214 -0.29 -2.79 53.32
N GLU A 215 -1.24 -3.34 54.13
CA GLU A 215 -2.58 -2.75 54.34
C GLU A 215 -2.52 -1.36 55.00
N ASP A 216 -1.46 -1.07 55.78
CA ASP A 216 -1.25 0.23 56.44
C ASP A 216 -0.80 1.32 55.43
N ILE A 217 -0.45 0.97 54.21
CA ILE A 217 -0.01 1.89 53.17
C ILE A 217 -1.19 2.15 52.24
N ASN A 218 -1.37 3.40 51.85
CA ASN A 218 -2.41 3.81 50.89
C ASN A 218 -2.05 3.37 49.47
N ILE A 219 -2.46 2.15 49.12
CA ILE A 219 -2.21 1.52 47.82
C ILE A 219 -3.49 1.43 47.03
N SER A 220 -3.47 1.84 45.75
CA SER A 220 -4.52 1.62 44.78
C SER A 220 -4.01 0.80 43.58
N ILE A 221 -4.92 0.02 42.98
CA ILE A 221 -4.65 -0.74 41.76
C ILE A 221 -5.67 -0.28 40.73
N ASN A 222 -5.17 0.23 39.58
CA ASN A 222 -5.97 0.79 38.50
C ASN A 222 -5.76 -0.04 37.23
N VAL A 223 -6.83 -0.52 36.64
CA VAL A 223 -6.78 -1.18 35.31
C VAL A 223 -6.81 -0.08 34.26
N LEU A 224 -5.67 0.18 33.61
CA LEU A 224 -5.57 1.16 32.53
C LEU A 224 -6.04 0.58 31.21
N GLY A 225 -6.02 -0.76 31.07
CA GLY A 225 -6.38 -1.47 29.85
C GLY A 225 -5.43 -1.15 28.68
N ILE A 226 -5.93 -1.33 27.44
CA ILE A 226 -5.15 -1.08 26.24
C ILE A 226 -5.05 0.44 26.01
N SER A 227 -3.87 0.98 26.22
CA SER A 227 -3.57 2.40 26.11
C SER A 227 -2.50 2.66 25.05
N LYS A 228 -2.73 3.62 24.18
CA LYS A 228 -1.74 4.06 23.18
C LYS A 228 -0.61 4.81 23.89
N GLU A 229 0.64 4.62 23.42
CA GLU A 229 1.81 5.30 23.97
C GLU A 229 1.63 6.82 24.08
N ASN A 230 1.08 7.45 23.04
CA ASN A 230 0.84 8.90 23.00
C ASN A 230 -0.30 9.38 23.92
N ALA A 231 -1.07 8.47 24.50
CA ALA A 231 -2.11 8.77 25.50
C ALA A 231 -1.63 8.57 26.94
N LEU A 232 -0.43 8.00 27.13
CA LEU A 232 0.17 7.77 28.45
C LEU A 232 1.00 8.99 28.90
N PRO A 233 1.11 9.22 30.23
CA PRO A 233 2.04 10.21 30.78
C PRO A 233 3.48 9.93 30.32
N ASN A 234 4.26 10.97 30.02
CA ASN A 234 5.65 10.85 29.57
C ASN A 234 6.55 10.02 30.50
N ILE A 235 6.31 10.10 31.83
CA ILE A 235 7.03 9.32 32.83
C ILE A 235 6.76 7.81 32.69
N PHE A 236 5.54 7.43 32.33
CA PHE A 236 5.18 6.03 32.08
C PHE A 236 5.81 5.53 30.79
N VAL A 237 5.72 6.34 29.73
CA VAL A 237 6.36 6.03 28.45
C VAL A 237 7.86 5.78 28.61
N ALA A 238 8.55 6.64 29.38
CA ALA A 238 9.98 6.48 29.64
C ALA A 238 10.31 5.17 30.36
N ALA A 239 9.49 4.77 31.34
CA ALA A 239 9.69 3.53 32.09
C ALA A 239 9.39 2.28 31.21
N LEU A 240 8.34 2.34 30.39
CA LEU A 240 7.94 1.23 29.51
C LEU A 240 8.98 0.95 28.42
N LYS A 241 9.63 1.98 27.87
CA LYS A 241 10.65 1.84 26.81
C LYS A 241 11.81 0.93 27.20
N ASN A 242 12.17 0.92 28.44
CA ASN A 242 13.33 0.16 28.95
C ASN A 242 12.97 -1.26 29.40
N LYS A 243 11.68 -1.60 29.50
CA LYS A 243 11.19 -2.81 30.18
C LYS A 243 10.15 -3.60 29.37
N ILE A 244 10.15 -3.50 28.04
CA ILE A 244 9.15 -4.15 27.16
C ILE A 244 9.08 -5.69 27.32
N LEU A 245 10.14 -6.31 27.80
CA LEU A 245 10.22 -7.76 28.03
C LEU A 245 9.97 -8.17 29.49
N ASP A 246 9.89 -7.20 30.40
CA ASP A 246 9.67 -7.47 31.81
C ASP A 246 8.17 -7.36 32.14
N LYS A 247 7.74 -8.13 33.11
CA LYS A 247 6.34 -8.09 33.56
C LYS A 247 5.99 -6.80 34.28
N TYR A 248 6.95 -6.18 34.98
CA TYR A 248 6.78 -4.95 35.74
C TYR A 248 7.82 -3.90 35.37
N THR A 249 7.41 -2.63 35.36
CA THR A 249 8.36 -1.52 35.26
C THR A 249 9.15 -1.35 36.54
N ASP A 250 10.26 -0.62 36.49
CA ASP A 250 10.87 -0.06 37.71
C ASP A 250 9.88 0.93 38.36
N VAL A 251 10.18 1.30 39.63
CA VAL A 251 9.38 2.29 40.35
C VAL A 251 9.46 3.65 39.68
N ILE A 252 8.29 4.23 39.40
CA ILE A 252 8.13 5.53 38.74
C ILE A 252 7.70 6.54 39.81
N GLU A 253 8.45 7.61 40.00
CA GLU A 253 8.10 8.69 40.92
C GLU A 253 7.26 9.77 40.24
N SER A 254 6.20 10.23 40.90
CA SER A 254 5.33 11.32 40.45
C SER A 254 4.98 12.30 41.60
N SER A 255 4.20 13.31 41.29
CA SER A 255 3.64 14.22 42.29
C SER A 255 2.63 13.56 43.24
N LYS A 256 2.05 12.42 42.86
CA LYS A 256 1.06 11.66 43.64
C LYS A 256 1.67 10.54 44.47
N GLY A 257 2.96 10.24 44.31
CA GLY A 257 3.66 9.15 44.96
C GLY A 257 4.40 8.28 43.96
N TYR A 258 4.35 6.95 44.15
CA TYR A 258 5.11 6.01 43.36
C TYR A 258 4.19 5.07 42.59
N HIS A 259 4.59 4.72 41.35
CA HIS A 259 3.82 3.87 40.45
C HIS A 259 4.68 2.68 39.98
N ILE A 260 4.05 1.54 39.84
CA ILE A 260 4.62 0.37 39.16
C ILE A 260 3.58 -0.09 38.12
N LEU A 261 4.00 -0.27 36.89
CA LEU A 261 3.11 -0.75 35.84
C LEU A 261 3.34 -2.24 35.62
N GLU A 262 2.27 -3.01 35.62
CA GLU A 262 2.24 -4.39 35.13
C GLU A 262 1.92 -4.38 33.64
N ILE A 263 2.78 -5.00 32.83
CA ILE A 263 2.65 -5.09 31.39
C ILE A 263 2.03 -6.46 31.07
N ASN A 264 0.71 -6.50 30.88
CA ASN A 264 0.01 -7.74 30.51
C ASN A 264 0.28 -8.12 29.07
N ASN A 265 0.30 -7.11 28.18
CA ASN A 265 0.55 -7.30 26.77
C ASN A 265 1.10 -6.01 26.16
N VAL A 266 1.94 -6.17 25.15
CA VAL A 266 2.41 -5.08 24.32
C VAL A 266 1.84 -5.33 22.93
N VAL A 267 0.77 -4.62 22.60
CA VAL A 267 0.15 -4.69 21.29
C VAL A 267 0.80 -3.65 20.40
N ASN A 268 1.82 -4.04 19.69
CA ASN A 268 2.40 -3.19 18.67
C ASN A 268 1.61 -3.38 17.37
N LYS A 269 0.66 -2.49 17.06
CA LYS A 269 -0.06 -2.49 15.78
C LYS A 269 0.87 -2.30 14.57
N SER A 270 2.08 -1.85 14.81
CA SER A 270 3.15 -1.76 13.82
C SER A 270 4.13 -2.93 13.87
N SER A 271 3.96 -3.87 14.79
CA SER A 271 4.76 -5.10 14.78
C SER A 271 4.32 -5.94 13.59
N ALA A 272 5.10 -5.84 12.55
CA ALA A 272 4.93 -6.71 11.40
C ALA A 272 5.57 -8.05 11.71
N PHE A 273 4.77 -8.95 12.23
CA PHE A 273 5.16 -10.34 12.30
C PHE A 273 5.03 -10.96 10.92
N VAL A 274 6.12 -11.52 10.46
CA VAL A 274 6.18 -12.26 9.19
C VAL A 274 6.37 -13.73 9.51
N ASN A 275 5.51 -14.56 8.94
CA ASN A 275 5.69 -15.99 9.06
C ASN A 275 6.87 -16.44 8.21
N GLU A 276 7.77 -17.19 8.82
CA GLU A 276 8.82 -17.97 8.17
C GLU A 276 8.45 -19.44 8.27
N TYR A 277 8.64 -20.14 7.16
CA TYR A 277 8.31 -21.55 7.00
C TYR A 277 9.61 -22.35 6.85
N LYS A 278 9.79 -23.36 7.65
CA LYS A 278 10.87 -24.35 7.47
C LYS A 278 10.36 -25.37 6.46
N VAL A 279 10.95 -25.36 5.26
CA VAL A 279 10.39 -26.05 4.10
C VAL A 279 11.39 -27.03 3.50
N ARG A 280 10.88 -28.20 3.12
CA ARG A 280 11.52 -29.11 2.18
C ARG A 280 10.71 -29.16 0.91
N HIS A 281 11.35 -29.40 -0.25
CA HIS A 281 10.65 -29.60 -1.50
C HIS A 281 11.30 -30.67 -2.38
N ILE A 282 10.51 -31.21 -3.28
CA ILE A 282 10.95 -32.08 -4.39
C ILE A 282 10.54 -31.37 -5.67
N LEU A 283 11.49 -31.24 -6.59
CA LEU A 283 11.28 -30.67 -7.92
C LEU A 283 11.46 -31.76 -8.97
N LEU A 284 10.49 -31.88 -9.88
CA LEU A 284 10.63 -32.62 -11.14
C LEU A 284 10.42 -31.66 -12.32
N VAL A 285 11.31 -31.73 -13.30
CA VAL A 285 11.28 -30.87 -14.48
C VAL A 285 10.85 -31.69 -15.69
N PRO A 286 9.78 -31.29 -16.42
CA PRO A 286 9.42 -31.93 -17.67
C PRO A 286 10.58 -31.85 -18.67
N ASP A 287 10.78 -32.88 -19.45
CA ASP A 287 11.80 -32.93 -20.51
C ASP A 287 11.22 -33.52 -21.82
N VAL A 288 12.09 -33.81 -22.79
CA VAL A 288 11.68 -34.34 -24.11
C VAL A 288 11.06 -35.72 -24.01
N MET A 289 11.40 -36.47 -22.94
CA MET A 289 10.93 -37.85 -22.74
C MET A 289 9.76 -37.95 -21.77
N THR A 290 9.59 -36.95 -20.92
CA THR A 290 8.56 -36.93 -19.88
C THR A 290 7.73 -35.65 -20.00
N THR A 291 6.52 -35.81 -20.47
CA THR A 291 5.59 -34.70 -20.66
C THR A 291 5.21 -34.03 -19.33
N ASP A 292 4.62 -32.85 -19.42
CA ASP A 292 4.13 -32.09 -18.28
C ASP A 292 3.10 -32.89 -17.44
N VAL A 293 2.20 -33.61 -18.13
CA VAL A 293 1.18 -34.46 -17.49
C VAL A 293 1.78 -35.68 -16.80
N GLU A 294 2.76 -36.32 -17.47
CA GLU A 294 3.48 -37.45 -16.87
C GLU A 294 4.32 -37.04 -15.69
N THR A 295 4.98 -35.86 -15.75
CA THR A 295 5.75 -35.33 -14.63
C THR A 295 4.87 -35.08 -13.40
N GLN A 296 3.69 -34.48 -13.60
CA GLN A 296 2.69 -34.31 -12.52
C GLN A 296 2.26 -35.66 -11.94
N LYS A 297 1.96 -36.64 -12.80
CA LYS A 297 1.55 -37.98 -12.37
C LYS A 297 2.64 -38.68 -11.56
N ASN A 298 3.87 -38.66 -12.06
CA ASN A 298 5.04 -39.21 -11.39
C ASN A 298 5.25 -38.59 -10.00
N LEU A 299 5.12 -37.25 -9.91
CA LEU A 299 5.27 -36.54 -8.63
C LEU A 299 4.14 -36.90 -7.66
N ASN A 300 2.93 -37.12 -8.15
CA ASN A 300 1.79 -37.51 -7.33
C ASN A 300 1.97 -38.95 -6.83
N GLU A 301 2.49 -39.85 -7.66
CA GLU A 301 2.84 -41.24 -7.25
C GLU A 301 3.94 -41.23 -6.16
N LEU A 302 4.98 -40.39 -6.33
CA LEU A 302 5.99 -40.17 -5.29
C LEU A 302 5.38 -39.67 -3.98
N ARG A 303 4.52 -38.67 -4.06
CA ARG A 303 3.82 -38.08 -2.89
C ARG A 303 3.06 -39.18 -2.09
N ASN A 304 2.37 -40.06 -2.80
CA ASN A 304 1.57 -41.11 -2.18
C ASN A 304 2.41 -42.17 -1.47
N GLN A 305 3.70 -42.30 -1.77
CA GLN A 305 4.65 -43.17 -1.11
C GLN A 305 5.34 -42.55 0.10
N ILE A 306 5.19 -41.24 0.29
CA ILE A 306 5.82 -40.50 1.38
C ILE A 306 4.88 -40.50 2.59
N SER A 307 5.29 -41.13 3.68
CA SER A 307 4.52 -41.28 4.92
C SER A 307 4.92 -40.25 5.99
N ASP A 308 6.19 -39.86 6.00
CA ASP A 308 6.81 -39.04 7.04
C ASP A 308 7.96 -38.19 6.49
N ILE A 309 8.61 -37.41 7.36
CA ILE A 309 9.74 -36.55 6.98
C ILE A 309 10.96 -37.34 6.51
N ASP A 310 11.25 -38.50 7.10
CA ASP A 310 12.42 -39.28 6.75
C ASP A 310 12.27 -39.90 5.36
N SER A 311 11.08 -40.39 5.03
CA SER A 311 10.75 -40.82 3.68
C SER A 311 10.81 -39.65 2.69
N PHE A 312 10.30 -38.49 3.05
CA PHE A 312 10.42 -37.28 2.21
C PHE A 312 11.88 -36.93 1.88
N ILE A 313 12.75 -36.93 2.91
CA ILE A 313 14.20 -36.68 2.77
C ILE A 313 14.84 -37.70 1.80
N ASN A 314 14.52 -38.97 1.97
CA ASN A 314 15.07 -40.02 1.12
C ASN A 314 14.60 -39.90 -0.34
N PHE A 315 13.30 -39.62 -0.56
CA PHE A 315 12.75 -39.37 -1.89
C PHE A 315 13.33 -38.14 -2.53
N ALA A 316 13.49 -37.04 -1.76
CA ALA A 316 14.09 -35.81 -2.25
C ALA A 316 15.56 -36.07 -2.72
N LYS A 317 16.36 -36.78 -1.92
CA LYS A 317 17.75 -37.11 -2.30
C LYS A 317 17.82 -37.98 -3.56
N LYS A 318 16.83 -38.85 -3.76
CA LYS A 318 16.83 -39.82 -4.87
C LYS A 318 16.24 -39.25 -6.15
N HIS A 319 15.23 -38.41 -6.06
CA HIS A 319 14.38 -38.02 -7.19
C HIS A 319 14.35 -36.51 -7.49
N SER A 320 14.69 -35.62 -6.51
CA SER A 320 14.61 -34.20 -6.75
C SER A 320 15.67 -33.75 -7.76
N GLN A 321 15.21 -33.02 -8.77
CA GLN A 321 16.05 -32.38 -9.78
C GLN A 321 16.53 -30.98 -9.35
N ASP A 322 16.14 -30.53 -8.16
CA ASP A 322 16.73 -29.31 -7.58
C ASP A 322 18.17 -29.61 -7.07
N LYS A 323 19.14 -29.13 -7.81
CA LYS A 323 20.57 -29.32 -7.47
C LYS A 323 20.98 -28.60 -6.19
N GLY A 324 20.24 -27.57 -5.77
CA GLY A 324 20.55 -26.74 -4.60
C GLY A 324 20.13 -27.40 -3.28
N SER A 325 19.03 -28.14 -3.26
CA SER A 325 18.45 -28.72 -2.06
C SER A 325 18.26 -30.23 -2.08
N GLY A 326 18.19 -30.86 -3.28
CA GLY A 326 17.90 -32.29 -3.41
C GLY A 326 18.82 -33.16 -2.56
N TYR A 327 20.13 -32.96 -2.63
CA TYR A 327 21.14 -33.70 -1.86
C TYR A 327 21.01 -33.48 -0.35
N LYS A 328 20.41 -32.38 0.09
CA LYS A 328 20.06 -32.10 1.51
C LYS A 328 18.69 -32.61 1.91
N GLY A 329 18.08 -33.50 1.10
CA GLY A 329 16.72 -33.98 1.34
C GLY A 329 15.66 -32.93 1.11
N GLY A 330 15.88 -32.05 0.13
CA GLY A 330 14.98 -30.98 -0.26
C GLY A 330 14.94 -29.75 0.67
N ASP A 331 15.83 -29.69 1.68
CA ASP A 331 15.84 -28.59 2.67
C ASP A 331 16.27 -27.27 2.05
N ILE A 332 15.35 -26.31 2.01
CA ILE A 332 15.59 -24.91 1.59
C ILE A 332 15.65 -23.93 2.76
N GLY A 333 15.62 -24.47 3.99
CA GLY A 333 15.74 -23.64 5.19
C GLY A 333 14.46 -22.93 5.59
N TRP A 334 14.62 -21.82 6.32
CA TRP A 334 13.55 -20.92 6.67
C TRP A 334 13.33 -19.94 5.52
N VAL A 335 12.12 -19.95 4.95
CA VAL A 335 11.76 -19.10 3.81
C VAL A 335 10.51 -18.28 4.12
N ARG A 336 10.42 -17.11 3.48
CA ARG A 336 9.25 -16.22 3.51
C ARG A 336 8.51 -16.29 2.18
N MET A 337 7.22 -15.98 2.18
CA MET A 337 6.43 -15.95 0.94
C MET A 337 7.10 -15.15 -0.18
N LYS A 338 7.68 -13.98 0.16
CA LYS A 338 8.30 -13.08 -0.82
C LYS A 338 9.71 -13.50 -1.29
N SER A 339 10.30 -14.52 -0.67
CA SER A 339 11.63 -15.05 -1.05
C SER A 339 11.57 -16.21 -2.04
N VAL A 340 10.38 -16.69 -2.36
CA VAL A 340 10.12 -17.76 -3.31
C VAL A 340 9.22 -17.28 -4.43
N VAL A 341 9.12 -18.06 -5.53
CA VAL A 341 8.18 -17.72 -6.61
C VAL A 341 6.75 -17.78 -6.13
N ARG A 342 5.88 -17.01 -6.74
CA ARG A 342 4.52 -16.77 -6.28
C ARG A 342 3.74 -18.05 -6.04
N GLU A 343 3.76 -18.97 -7.01
CA GLU A 343 3.03 -20.25 -6.96
C GLU A 343 3.49 -21.09 -5.77
N PHE A 344 4.80 -21.13 -5.53
CA PHE A 344 5.40 -21.85 -4.39
C PHE A 344 4.96 -21.21 -3.05
N GLY A 345 5.00 -19.89 -2.96
CA GLY A 345 4.58 -19.15 -1.76
C GLY A 345 3.10 -19.33 -1.44
N GLU A 346 2.23 -19.33 -2.45
CA GLU A 346 0.78 -19.54 -2.28
C GLU A 346 0.47 -20.95 -1.75
N VAL A 347 1.13 -21.98 -2.25
CA VAL A 347 0.97 -23.38 -1.77
C VAL A 347 1.58 -23.55 -0.37
N MET A 348 2.75 -22.97 -0.14
CA MET A 348 3.42 -23.01 1.16
C MET A 348 2.54 -22.45 2.28
N MET A 349 1.85 -21.33 2.04
CA MET A 349 0.97 -20.74 3.06
C MET A 349 -0.28 -21.57 3.35
N LYS A 350 -0.77 -22.35 2.36
CA LYS A 350 -1.96 -23.18 2.49
C LYS A 350 -1.66 -24.56 3.07
N THR A 351 -0.40 -24.99 3.06
CA THR A 351 -0.01 -26.32 3.52
C THR A 351 0.19 -26.33 5.04
N PRO A 352 -0.55 -27.14 5.80
CA PRO A 352 -0.38 -27.23 7.25
C PRO A 352 1.00 -27.76 7.65
N THR A 353 1.45 -27.42 8.86
CA THR A 353 2.69 -27.96 9.44
C THR A 353 2.64 -29.48 9.51
N LYS A 354 3.76 -30.13 9.21
CA LYS A 354 3.94 -31.60 9.14
C LYS A 354 3.06 -32.26 8.07
N LYS A 355 2.71 -31.55 7.02
CA LYS A 355 1.97 -32.05 5.87
C LYS A 355 2.70 -31.81 4.58
N ILE A 356 2.39 -32.61 3.57
CA ILE A 356 2.87 -32.53 2.19
C ILE A 356 1.78 -31.85 1.37
N SER A 357 2.17 -30.92 0.49
CA SER A 357 1.26 -30.27 -0.45
C SER A 357 0.80 -31.22 -1.55
N ASP A 358 -0.25 -30.83 -2.25
CA ASP A 358 -0.52 -31.40 -3.57
C ASP A 358 0.55 -30.93 -4.58
N PRO A 359 0.77 -31.69 -5.68
CA PRO A 359 1.66 -31.27 -6.76
C PRO A 359 1.21 -29.95 -7.37
N PHE A 360 2.13 -29.01 -7.52
CA PHE A 360 1.87 -27.73 -8.15
C PHE A 360 2.99 -27.33 -9.11
N LYS A 361 2.66 -26.50 -10.10
CA LYS A 361 3.58 -26.06 -11.14
C LYS A 361 4.10 -24.66 -10.87
N SER A 362 5.39 -24.45 -11.13
CA SER A 362 6.03 -23.13 -11.22
C SER A 362 6.82 -23.02 -12.53
N ARG A 363 7.46 -21.88 -12.75
CA ARG A 363 8.39 -21.71 -13.88
C ARG A 363 9.60 -22.67 -13.89
N PHE A 364 9.88 -23.33 -12.76
CA PHE A 364 11.00 -24.25 -12.62
C PHE A 364 10.61 -25.72 -12.86
N GLY A 365 9.31 -26.04 -12.87
CA GLY A 365 8.80 -27.40 -13.01
C GLY A 365 7.68 -27.66 -12.00
N TRP A 366 7.48 -28.95 -11.71
CA TRP A 366 6.50 -29.47 -10.79
C TRP A 366 7.10 -29.69 -9.40
N HIS A 367 6.40 -29.26 -8.38
CA HIS A 367 6.85 -29.33 -6.99
C HIS A 367 5.83 -30.04 -6.09
N ILE A 368 6.33 -30.70 -5.06
CA ILE A 368 5.65 -30.92 -3.78
C ILE A 368 6.51 -30.33 -2.67
N LEU A 369 5.88 -29.83 -1.62
CA LEU A 369 6.59 -29.31 -0.46
C LEU A 369 6.10 -29.94 0.84
N TYR A 370 6.96 -29.98 1.83
CA TYR A 370 6.69 -30.40 3.19
C TYR A 370 7.00 -29.27 4.15
N ILE A 371 6.03 -28.88 4.98
CA ILE A 371 6.24 -27.85 5.99
C ILE A 371 6.69 -28.52 7.29
N GLU A 372 7.97 -28.35 7.65
CA GLU A 372 8.49 -28.86 8.90
C GLU A 372 7.98 -28.08 10.11
N ASN A 373 8.02 -26.75 10.01
CA ASN A 373 7.64 -25.85 11.08
C ASN A 373 7.28 -24.46 10.53
N ILE A 374 6.57 -23.70 11.34
CA ILE A 374 6.23 -22.28 11.07
C ILE A 374 6.63 -21.48 12.31
N ARG A 375 7.30 -20.36 12.10
CA ARG A 375 7.60 -19.41 13.18
C ARG A 375 7.18 -18.00 12.78
N SER A 376 6.77 -17.22 13.75
CA SER A 376 6.50 -15.81 13.58
C SER A 376 7.73 -15.01 14.01
N VAL A 377 8.25 -14.18 13.11
CA VAL A 377 9.45 -13.35 13.36
C VAL A 377 9.03 -11.90 13.32
N ASN A 378 9.45 -11.13 14.31
CA ASN A 378 9.25 -9.70 14.33
C ASN A 378 10.18 -9.04 13.29
N ASP A 379 9.63 -8.55 12.20
CA ASP A 379 10.34 -7.88 11.10
C ASP A 379 10.13 -6.36 11.10
N THR A 380 9.58 -5.83 12.19
CA THR A 380 9.19 -4.42 12.32
C THR A 380 10.33 -3.48 11.97
N LYS A 381 11.53 -3.71 12.52
CA LYS A 381 12.71 -2.88 12.25
C LYS A 381 13.04 -2.82 10.75
N THR A 382 13.03 -3.97 10.07
CA THR A 382 13.32 -4.05 8.63
C THR A 382 12.25 -3.31 7.82
N ILE A 383 10.98 -3.48 8.17
CA ILE A 383 9.86 -2.85 7.45
C ILE A 383 9.92 -1.34 7.60
N ILE A 384 10.23 -0.84 8.78
CA ILE A 384 10.33 0.61 9.00
C ILE A 384 11.50 1.21 8.27
N ARG A 385 12.67 0.59 8.37
CA ARG A 385 13.84 1.03 7.59
C ARG A 385 13.51 1.08 6.10
N LYS A 386 12.81 0.08 5.59
CA LYS A 386 12.34 0.05 4.20
C LYS A 386 11.34 1.17 3.89
N ASN A 387 10.39 1.44 4.79
CA ASN A 387 9.43 2.52 4.61
C ASN A 387 10.12 3.89 4.64
N VAL A 388 11.06 4.09 5.54
CA VAL A 388 11.89 5.31 5.61
C VAL A 388 12.72 5.46 4.34
N ALA A 389 13.40 4.40 3.89
CA ALA A 389 14.15 4.43 2.64
C ALA A 389 13.27 4.79 1.43
N ASN A 390 12.06 4.23 1.35
CA ASN A 390 11.10 4.57 0.30
C ASN A 390 10.64 6.04 0.40
N ARG A 391 10.42 6.56 1.61
CA ARG A 391 10.07 7.97 1.82
C ARG A 391 11.18 8.92 1.38
N ILE A 392 12.42 8.62 1.76
CA ILE A 392 13.59 9.40 1.32
C ILE A 392 13.73 9.33 -0.21
N ARG A 393 13.58 8.14 -0.79
CA ARG A 393 13.62 7.94 -2.24
C ARG A 393 12.56 8.77 -2.96
N MET A 394 11.34 8.77 -2.46
CA MET A 394 10.25 9.58 -3.01
C MET A 394 10.56 11.08 -2.94
N GLN A 395 11.05 11.58 -1.80
CA GLN A 395 11.43 12.99 -1.63
C GLN A 395 12.55 13.41 -2.59
N LYS A 396 13.56 12.54 -2.79
CA LYS A 396 14.63 12.80 -3.77
C LYS A 396 14.08 12.83 -5.20
N ALA A 397 13.28 11.83 -5.55
CA ALA A 397 12.66 11.71 -6.87
C ALA A 397 11.77 12.92 -7.21
N GLU A 398 10.96 13.38 -6.24
CA GLU A 398 10.11 14.56 -6.42
C GLU A 398 10.94 15.83 -6.63
N ARG A 399 12.01 16.02 -5.85
CA ARG A 399 12.91 17.18 -6.03
C ARG A 399 13.56 17.17 -7.40
N GLU A 400 14.10 16.03 -7.83
CA GLU A 400 14.67 15.89 -9.17
C GLU A 400 13.63 16.13 -10.27
N ARG A 401 12.39 15.68 -10.07
CA ARG A 401 11.28 15.92 -11.00
C ARG A 401 10.94 17.41 -11.08
N GLU A 402 10.91 18.12 -9.95
CA GLU A 402 10.65 19.56 -9.91
C GLU A 402 11.74 20.34 -10.67
N ASP A 403 13.02 20.05 -10.40
CA ASP A 403 14.15 20.68 -11.09
C ASP A 403 14.13 20.38 -12.60
N TRP A 404 13.77 19.16 -12.97
CA TRP A 404 13.65 18.76 -14.36
C TRP A 404 12.45 19.41 -15.05
N MET A 405 11.32 19.53 -14.37
CA MET A 405 10.12 20.20 -14.86
C MET A 405 10.39 21.69 -15.13
N ALA A 406 11.13 22.35 -14.23
CA ALA A 406 11.55 23.75 -14.47
C ALA A 406 12.36 23.88 -15.77
N LYS A 407 13.31 22.95 -16.02
CA LYS A 407 14.08 22.92 -17.27
C LYS A 407 13.21 22.62 -18.49
N LEU A 408 12.23 21.71 -18.39
CA LEU A 408 11.30 21.43 -19.49
C LEU A 408 10.48 22.67 -19.85
N LYS A 409 9.98 23.42 -18.87
CA LYS A 409 9.24 24.65 -19.08
C LYS A 409 10.09 25.74 -19.74
N ASP A 410 11.34 25.86 -19.30
CA ASP A 410 12.28 26.86 -19.84
C ASP A 410 12.66 26.58 -21.32
N GLN A 411 12.63 25.32 -21.72
CA GLN A 411 12.94 24.89 -23.08
C GLN A 411 11.71 24.81 -24.00
N ALA A 412 10.51 24.85 -23.45
CA ALA A 412 9.26 24.69 -24.19
C ALA A 412 8.75 26.02 -24.73
N PHE A 413 8.12 26.00 -25.90
CA PHE A 413 7.29 27.08 -26.34
C PHE A 413 5.94 27.02 -25.62
N ILE A 414 5.65 28.03 -24.79
CA ILE A 414 4.38 28.08 -24.04
C ILE A 414 3.76 29.46 -24.35
N GLU A 415 2.60 29.49 -24.99
CA GLU A 415 1.83 30.68 -25.25
C GLU A 415 0.46 30.58 -24.56
N LEU A 416 0.18 31.49 -23.63
CA LEU A 416 -1.12 31.57 -22.97
C LEU A 416 -2.04 32.53 -23.76
N LYS A 417 -3.29 32.11 -23.93
CA LYS A 417 -4.37 32.92 -24.50
C LYS A 417 -5.32 33.34 -23.39
N GLU A 418 -6.12 34.38 -23.63
CA GLU A 418 -7.15 34.78 -22.66
C GLU A 418 -8.20 33.70 -22.48
N PHE A 419 -8.57 33.42 -21.23
CA PHE A 419 -9.58 32.39 -20.85
C PHE A 419 -11.01 32.79 -21.24
#